data_8aa058fd16fd80ba00e3f224abb43e40
#
_entry.id   8aa058fd16fd80ba00e3f224abb43e40
#
_cell.length_a   1.000
_cell.length_b   1.000
_cell.length_c   1.000
_cell.angle_alpha   90.00
_cell.angle_beta   90.00
_cell.angle_gamma   90.00
#
_symmetry.space_group_name_H-M   'P 1'
#
loop_
_entity.id
_entity.type
_entity.pdbx_description
1 polymer ?
#
loop_
_entity_poly.entity_id
_entity_poly.type
_entity_poly.pdbx_seq_one_letter_code
_entity_poly.pdbx_strand_id
1 'polypeptide(L)'
;MFTIIYEKSTGNVLNITSESNADELRKAIPETSDFIFVDKLPQVIPYRQVLKVVNNSLTVENLQLSAEQEKNISIMEITVQINTLKEQLAETDYKALKFIDGEFTEEEYAPIREERKNYRIKINELEKCLENIG
;
A
#
# COMPACT_ATOMS: atom_id res chain seq x y z
N MET A 1 9.55 17.37 -8.73
CA MET A 1 10.51 16.50 -9.45
C MET A 1 11.27 15.64 -8.46
N PHE A 2 11.54 14.40 -8.83
CA PHE A 2 12.27 13.45 -8.00
C PHE A 2 13.56 13.03 -8.67
N THR A 3 14.59 12.81 -7.88
CA THR A 3 15.86 12.25 -8.35
C THR A 3 15.94 10.80 -7.91
N ILE A 4 16.16 9.91 -8.87
CA ILE A 4 16.27 8.47 -8.64
C ILE A 4 17.74 8.10 -8.76
N ILE A 5 18.32 7.68 -7.64
CA ILE A 5 19.70 7.19 -7.59
C ILE A 5 19.66 5.66 -7.69
N TYR A 6 20.38 5.10 -8.63
CA TYR A 6 20.32 3.67 -8.92
C TYR A 6 21.71 3.09 -9.18
N GLU A 7 21.80 1.78 -9.02
CA GLU A 7 23.02 1.02 -9.32
C GLU A 7 23.08 0.75 -10.83
N LYS A 8 24.18 1.14 -11.47
CA LYS A 8 24.36 1.02 -12.92
C LYS A 8 24.25 -0.41 -13.42
N SER A 9 24.82 -1.37 -12.67
CA SER A 9 24.91 -2.77 -13.11
C SER A 9 23.56 -3.48 -13.11
N THR A 10 22.65 -3.11 -12.23
CA THR A 10 21.36 -3.81 -12.02
C THR A 10 20.13 -2.97 -12.32
N GLY A 11 20.25 -1.64 -12.27
CA GLY A 11 19.12 -0.72 -12.33
C GLY A 11 18.36 -0.61 -11.01
N ASN A 12 18.82 -1.29 -9.96
CA ASN A 12 18.16 -1.23 -8.66
C ASN A 12 18.17 0.17 -8.08
N VAL A 13 17.02 0.66 -7.65
CA VAL A 13 16.89 1.97 -7.03
C VAL A 13 17.47 1.91 -5.62
N LEU A 14 18.43 2.79 -5.35
CA LEU A 14 19.11 2.89 -4.06
C LEU A 14 18.52 3.96 -3.17
N ASN A 15 18.10 5.08 -3.77
CA ASN A 15 17.52 6.19 -3.02
C ASN A 15 16.67 7.07 -3.95
N ILE A 16 15.72 7.78 -3.35
CA ILE A 16 14.86 8.76 -4.00
C ILE A 16 14.97 10.04 -3.20
N THR A 17 15.32 11.13 -3.85
CA THR A 17 15.55 12.42 -3.20
C THR A 17 14.95 13.55 -4.04
N SER A 18 14.83 14.72 -3.43
CA SER A 18 14.44 15.95 -4.12
C SER A 18 15.61 16.79 -4.60
N GLU A 19 16.85 16.33 -4.36
CA GLU A 19 18.05 17.06 -4.82
C GLU A 19 18.08 17.11 -6.36
N SER A 20 18.20 18.31 -6.91
CA SER A 20 18.17 18.51 -8.36
C SER A 20 19.51 19.01 -8.95
N ASN A 21 20.52 19.20 -8.12
CA ASN A 21 21.84 19.66 -8.59
C ASN A 21 22.69 18.47 -9.06
N ALA A 22 22.82 18.32 -10.36
CA ALA A 22 23.56 17.22 -10.97
C ALA A 22 25.03 17.18 -10.54
N ASP A 23 25.68 18.32 -10.39
CA ASP A 23 27.09 18.38 -9.99
C ASP A 23 27.30 17.90 -8.56
N GLU A 24 26.42 18.30 -7.66
CA GLU A 24 26.44 17.84 -6.27
C GLU A 24 26.14 16.34 -6.16
N LEU A 25 25.19 15.85 -6.94
CA LEU A 25 24.85 14.42 -6.97
C LEU A 25 26.05 13.58 -7.44
N ARG A 26 26.73 14.00 -8.51
CA ARG A 26 27.89 13.29 -9.05
C ARG A 26 29.04 13.20 -8.04
N LYS A 27 29.20 14.22 -7.22
CA LYS A 27 30.20 14.21 -6.15
C LYS A 27 29.79 13.31 -4.96
N ALA A 28 28.50 13.18 -4.70
CA ALA A 28 27.98 12.50 -3.53
C ALA A 28 27.79 10.99 -3.72
N ILE A 29 27.59 10.52 -4.96
CA ILE A 29 27.29 9.11 -5.24
C ILE A 29 28.53 8.35 -5.72
N PRO A 30 28.62 7.03 -5.47
CA PRO A 30 29.71 6.20 -5.99
C PRO A 30 29.71 6.12 -7.51
N GLU A 31 30.86 5.79 -8.10
CA GLU A 31 30.99 5.59 -9.55
C GLU A 31 30.13 4.46 -10.08
N THR A 32 29.77 3.49 -9.22
CA THR A 32 28.88 2.37 -9.57
C THR A 32 27.42 2.76 -9.64
N SER A 33 27.07 3.98 -9.24
CA SER A 33 25.72 4.52 -9.24
C SER A 33 25.57 5.64 -10.26
N ASP A 34 24.33 5.88 -10.66
CA ASP A 34 23.96 7.01 -11.50
C ASP A 34 22.60 7.52 -11.03
N PHE A 35 22.08 8.53 -11.68
CA PHE A 35 20.80 9.12 -11.32
C PHE A 35 20.02 9.55 -12.56
N ILE A 36 18.70 9.62 -12.41
CA ILE A 36 17.79 10.22 -13.39
C ILE A 36 16.81 11.12 -12.66
N PHE A 37 16.22 12.05 -13.39
CA PHE A 37 15.15 12.91 -12.88
C PHE A 37 13.80 12.46 -13.43
N VAL A 38 12.80 12.41 -12.59
CA VAL A 38 11.42 12.08 -12.98
C VAL A 38 10.44 13.04 -12.34
N ASP A 39 9.34 13.33 -13.03
CA ASP A 39 8.32 14.23 -12.49
C ASP A 39 7.37 13.54 -11.51
N LYS A 40 7.10 12.25 -11.74
CA LYS A 40 6.18 11.46 -10.93
C LYS A 40 6.78 10.11 -10.61
N LEU A 41 6.44 9.60 -9.42
CA LEU A 41 6.79 8.24 -9.02
C LEU A 41 5.63 7.30 -9.35
N PRO A 42 5.89 6.19 -10.06
CA PRO A 42 4.89 5.15 -10.24
C PRO A 42 4.52 4.53 -8.89
N GLN A 43 3.27 4.09 -8.78
CA GLN A 43 2.86 3.33 -7.60
C GLN A 43 3.35 1.89 -7.75
N VAL A 44 3.86 1.33 -6.67
CA VAL A 44 4.26 -0.07 -6.60
C VAL A 44 3.44 -0.78 -5.53
N ILE A 45 3.16 -2.06 -5.76
CA ILE A 45 2.52 -2.90 -4.75
C ILE A 45 3.62 -3.33 -3.77
N PRO A 46 3.53 -2.94 -2.47
CA PRO A 46 4.56 -3.29 -1.50
C PRO A 46 4.81 -4.79 -1.46
N TYR A 47 6.07 -5.17 -1.34
CA TYR A 47 6.56 -6.55 -1.29
C TYR A 47 6.36 -7.37 -2.55
N ARG A 48 5.57 -6.88 -3.53
CA ARG A 48 5.32 -7.58 -4.79
C ARG A 48 6.03 -6.93 -5.98
N GLN A 49 6.28 -5.63 -5.88
CA GLN A 49 6.87 -4.85 -6.97
C GLN A 49 7.97 -3.94 -6.45
N VAL A 50 8.89 -3.59 -7.31
CA VAL A 50 9.96 -2.63 -7.04
C VAL A 50 10.12 -1.68 -8.22
N LEU A 51 10.66 -0.50 -7.93
CA LEU A 51 11.07 0.43 -8.96
C LEU A 51 12.46 0.02 -9.47
N LYS A 52 12.66 0.14 -10.77
CA LYS A 52 13.91 -0.18 -11.41
C LYS A 52 14.17 0.78 -12.57
N VAL A 53 15.43 1.13 -12.78
CA VAL A 53 15.84 1.96 -13.91
C VAL A 53 16.33 1.06 -15.04
N VAL A 54 15.66 1.15 -16.19
CA VAL A 54 15.99 0.39 -17.39
C VAL A 54 16.07 1.37 -18.55
N ASN A 55 17.22 1.40 -19.23
CA ASN A 55 17.46 2.31 -20.35
C ASN A 55 17.14 3.78 -20.01
N ASN A 56 17.63 4.23 -18.86
CA ASN A 56 17.44 5.60 -18.33
C ASN A 56 15.95 5.95 -18.05
N SER A 57 15.09 4.96 -17.93
CA SER A 57 13.67 5.15 -17.59
C SER A 57 13.33 4.42 -16.31
N LEU A 58 12.50 5.05 -15.46
CA LEU A 58 12.01 4.44 -14.26
C LEU A 58 10.85 3.51 -14.60
N THR A 59 10.95 2.26 -14.22
CA THR A 59 9.95 1.22 -14.48
C THR A 59 9.53 0.52 -13.19
N VAL A 60 8.39 -0.16 -13.25
CA VAL A 60 7.90 -1.03 -12.18
C VAL A 60 8.17 -2.47 -12.59
N GLU A 61 8.85 -3.22 -11.72
CA GLU A 61 9.18 -4.62 -11.97
C GLU A 61 8.51 -5.50 -10.92
N ASN A 62 7.92 -6.62 -11.36
CA ASN A 62 7.36 -7.61 -10.46
C ASN A 62 8.47 -8.45 -9.84
N LEU A 63 8.41 -8.62 -8.52
CA LEU A 63 9.35 -9.49 -7.82
C LEU A 63 9.01 -10.96 -8.08
N GLN A 64 10.05 -11.78 -8.18
CA GLN A 64 9.89 -13.23 -8.25
C GLN A 64 9.80 -13.77 -6.82
N LEU A 65 8.62 -14.28 -6.45
CA LEU A 65 8.34 -14.73 -5.10
C LEU A 65 8.26 -16.25 -5.04
N SER A 66 8.84 -16.85 -4.00
CA SER A 66 8.61 -18.25 -3.69
C SER A 66 7.17 -18.46 -3.21
N ALA A 67 6.69 -19.71 -3.21
CA ALA A 67 5.35 -20.03 -2.72
C ALA A 67 5.17 -19.60 -1.25
N GLU A 68 6.19 -19.75 -0.42
CA GLU A 68 6.14 -19.32 0.97
C GLU A 68 6.11 -17.81 1.12
N GLN A 69 6.91 -17.08 0.34
CA GLN A 69 6.88 -15.62 0.33
C GLN A 69 5.51 -15.10 -0.12
N GLU A 70 4.94 -15.67 -1.17
CA GLU A 70 3.61 -15.33 -1.67
C GLU A 70 2.55 -15.52 -0.59
N LYS A 71 2.59 -16.65 0.11
CA LYS A 71 1.68 -16.95 1.22
C LYS A 71 1.79 -15.91 2.33
N ASN A 72 3.01 -15.60 2.77
CA ASN A 72 3.24 -14.65 3.85
C ASN A 72 2.77 -13.24 3.48
N ILE A 73 3.02 -12.81 2.25
CA ILE A 73 2.57 -11.50 1.76
C ILE A 73 1.04 -11.45 1.68
N SER A 74 0.41 -12.50 1.20
CA SER A 74 -1.06 -12.59 1.12
C SER A 74 -1.70 -12.51 2.51
N ILE A 75 -1.14 -13.21 3.50
CA ILE A 75 -1.61 -13.14 4.90
C ILE A 75 -1.51 -11.71 5.41
N MET A 76 -0.40 -11.05 5.18
CA MET A 76 -0.18 -9.67 5.61
C MET A 76 -1.18 -8.71 4.96
N GLU A 77 -1.36 -8.81 3.65
CA GLU A 77 -2.30 -7.96 2.89
C GLU A 77 -3.74 -8.12 3.40
N ILE A 78 -4.18 -9.36 3.61
CA ILE A 78 -5.53 -9.64 4.10
C ILE A 78 -5.68 -9.13 5.54
N THR A 79 -4.68 -9.32 6.38
CA THR A 79 -4.70 -8.84 7.77
C THR A 79 -4.84 -7.31 7.83
N VAL A 80 -4.12 -6.59 6.99
CA VAL A 80 -4.24 -5.12 6.89
C VAL A 80 -5.65 -4.71 6.46
N GLN A 81 -6.23 -5.39 5.48
CA GLN A 81 -7.61 -5.11 5.04
C GLN A 81 -8.63 -5.34 6.17
N ILE A 82 -8.49 -6.44 6.90
CA ILE A 82 -9.38 -6.74 8.04
C ILE A 82 -9.27 -5.64 9.09
N ASN A 83 -8.06 -5.24 9.45
CA ASN A 83 -7.84 -4.20 10.46
C ASN A 83 -8.42 -2.84 10.03
N THR A 84 -8.25 -2.48 8.75
CA THR A 84 -8.83 -1.25 8.20
C THR A 84 -10.35 -1.26 8.29
N LEU A 85 -10.99 -2.38 7.94
CA LEU A 85 -12.44 -2.52 8.01
C LEU A 85 -12.95 -2.48 9.47
N LYS A 86 -12.21 -3.08 10.39
CA LYS A 86 -12.54 -3.02 11.83
C LYS A 86 -12.45 -1.59 12.36
N GLU A 87 -11.45 -0.82 11.93
CA GLU A 87 -11.34 0.59 12.27
C GLU A 87 -12.51 1.40 11.72
N GLN A 88 -12.88 1.18 10.46
CA GLN A 88 -14.03 1.86 9.84
C GLN A 88 -15.33 1.51 10.56
N LEU A 89 -15.51 0.24 10.94
CA LEU A 89 -16.66 -0.18 11.72
C LEU A 89 -16.70 0.51 13.09
N ALA A 90 -15.55 0.57 13.77
CA ALA A 90 -15.43 1.22 15.08
C ALA A 90 -15.78 2.72 15.01
N GLU A 91 -15.41 3.41 13.93
CA GLU A 91 -15.74 4.83 13.73
C GLU A 91 -17.25 5.08 13.71
N THR A 92 -18.04 4.08 13.37
CA THR A 92 -19.51 4.19 13.32
C THR A 92 -20.19 3.70 14.60
N ASP A 93 -19.45 3.19 15.58
CA ASP A 93 -20.04 2.62 16.81
C ASP A 93 -20.85 3.66 17.59
N TYR A 94 -20.37 4.89 17.69
CA TYR A 94 -21.10 5.95 18.39
C TYR A 94 -22.45 6.25 17.71
N LYS A 95 -22.55 6.10 16.39
CA LYS A 95 -23.83 6.29 15.66
C LYS A 95 -24.85 5.20 16.02
N ALA A 96 -24.37 3.97 16.19
CA ALA A 96 -25.21 2.87 16.65
C ALA A 96 -25.72 3.13 18.07
N LEU A 97 -24.88 3.65 18.96
CA LEU A 97 -25.27 4.04 20.31
C LEU A 97 -26.27 5.18 20.30
N LYS A 98 -26.10 6.19 19.45
CA LYS A 98 -27.06 7.27 19.27
C LYS A 98 -28.43 6.76 18.83
N PHE A 99 -28.46 5.78 17.94
CA PHE A 99 -29.71 5.16 17.52
C PHE A 99 -30.41 4.45 18.68
N ILE A 100 -29.65 3.71 19.50
CA ILE A 100 -30.17 3.04 20.68
C ILE A 100 -30.74 4.04 21.68
N ASP A 101 -30.12 5.19 21.85
CA ASP A 101 -30.55 6.28 22.74
C ASP A 101 -31.70 7.13 22.16
N GLY A 102 -32.17 6.80 20.98
CA GLY A 102 -33.26 7.51 20.33
C GLY A 102 -32.92 8.80 19.65
N GLU A 103 -31.63 9.09 19.42
CA GLU A 103 -31.16 10.32 18.76
C GLU A 103 -31.29 10.25 17.24
N PHE A 104 -31.41 9.06 16.65
CA PHE A 104 -31.68 8.87 15.23
C PHE A 104 -33.02 8.20 15.03
N THR A 105 -33.73 8.60 13.96
CA THR A 105 -34.90 7.84 13.50
C THR A 105 -34.45 6.57 12.77
N GLU A 106 -35.37 5.62 12.59
CA GLU A 106 -35.10 4.42 11.79
C GLU A 106 -34.65 4.78 10.36
N GLU A 107 -35.30 5.78 9.77
CA GLU A 107 -34.96 6.25 8.43
C GLU A 107 -33.54 6.84 8.35
N GLU A 108 -33.14 7.59 9.36
CA GLU A 108 -31.82 8.20 9.44
C GLU A 108 -30.74 7.14 9.65
N TYR A 109 -31.02 6.12 10.45
CA TYR A 109 -30.04 5.07 10.79
C TYR A 109 -29.96 3.96 9.76
N ALA A 110 -30.98 3.71 8.95
CA ALA A 110 -31.00 2.60 7.99
C ALA A 110 -29.78 2.54 7.07
N PRO A 111 -29.31 3.65 6.46
CA PRO A 111 -28.07 3.62 5.64
C PRO A 111 -26.82 3.26 6.44
N ILE A 112 -26.76 3.73 7.68
CA ILE A 112 -25.64 3.45 8.60
C ILE A 112 -25.63 1.96 8.98
N ARG A 113 -26.79 1.40 9.27
CA ARG A 113 -26.95 -0.03 9.58
C ARG A 113 -26.47 -0.89 8.41
N GLU A 114 -26.85 -0.52 7.19
CA GLU A 114 -26.44 -1.25 5.99
C GLU A 114 -24.92 -1.18 5.76
N GLU A 115 -24.33 -0.01 5.94
CA GLU A 115 -22.88 0.18 5.86
C GLU A 115 -22.16 -0.69 6.88
N ARG A 116 -22.61 -0.70 8.14
CA ARG A 116 -22.04 -1.52 9.21
C ARG A 116 -22.15 -3.00 8.91
N LYS A 117 -23.27 -3.43 8.36
CA LYS A 117 -23.50 -4.81 7.95
C LYS A 117 -22.51 -5.22 6.86
N ASN A 118 -22.30 -4.36 5.87
CA ASN A 118 -21.37 -4.60 4.76
C ASN A 118 -19.94 -4.74 5.26
N TYR A 119 -19.51 -3.92 6.22
CA TYR A 119 -18.20 -4.08 6.84
C TYR A 119 -18.04 -5.44 7.52
N ARG A 120 -19.04 -5.90 8.27
CA ARG A 120 -18.99 -7.21 8.93
C ARG A 120 -18.94 -8.36 7.95
N ILE A 121 -19.73 -8.30 6.88
CA ILE A 121 -19.72 -9.31 5.81
C ILE A 121 -18.33 -9.40 5.20
N LYS A 122 -17.74 -8.26 4.86
CA LYS A 122 -16.41 -8.22 4.24
C LYS A 122 -15.32 -8.74 5.18
N ILE A 123 -15.38 -8.38 6.46
CA ILE A 123 -14.45 -8.89 7.47
C ILE A 123 -14.54 -10.41 7.56
N ASN A 124 -15.77 -10.96 7.62
CA ASN A 124 -15.98 -12.40 7.71
C ASN A 124 -15.45 -13.14 6.49
N GLU A 125 -15.64 -12.58 5.29
CA GLU A 125 -15.10 -13.16 4.05
C GLU A 125 -13.58 -13.19 4.07
N LEU A 126 -12.94 -12.12 4.52
CA LEU A 126 -11.48 -12.03 4.60
C LEU A 126 -10.91 -12.97 5.67
N GLU A 127 -11.59 -13.11 6.80
CA GLU A 127 -11.19 -14.06 7.85
C GLU A 127 -11.22 -15.50 7.34
N LYS A 128 -12.23 -15.85 6.53
CA LYS A 128 -12.29 -17.17 5.88
C LYS A 128 -11.14 -17.36 4.89
N CYS A 129 -10.77 -16.31 4.16
CA CYS A 129 -9.60 -16.38 3.28
C CYS A 129 -8.32 -16.68 4.06
N LEU A 130 -8.13 -16.06 5.24
CA LEU A 130 -6.98 -16.35 6.09
C LEU A 130 -6.95 -17.82 6.55
N GLU A 131 -8.09 -18.36 6.96
CA GLU A 131 -8.19 -19.77 7.37
C GLU A 131 -7.79 -20.71 6.24
N ASN A 132 -8.15 -20.39 5.00
CA ASN A 132 -7.87 -21.21 3.84
C ASN A 132 -6.40 -21.13 3.38
N ILE A 133 -5.72 -20.03 3.65
CA ILE A 133 -4.29 -19.85 3.35
C ILE A 133 -3.42 -20.58 4.38
N GLY A 134 -3.81 -20.50 5.64
CA GLY A 134 -3.11 -21.14 6.75
C GLY A 134 -3.35 -22.64 6.82
#